data_a6aa9a14393ccfe2eb6a6435e0c9eac3
#
_entry.id   a6aa9a14393ccfe2eb6a6435e0c9eac3
#
_cell.length_a   1.000
_cell.length_b   1.000
_cell.length_c   1.000
_cell.angle_alpha   90.00
_cell.angle_beta   90.00
_cell.angle_gamma   90.00
#
_symmetry.space_group_name_H-M   'P 1'
#
loop_
_entity.id
_entity.type
_entity.pdbx_description
1 polymer ?
#
loop_
_entity_poly.entity_id
_entity_poly.type
_entity_poly.pdbx_seq_one_letter_code
_entity_poly.pdbx_strand_id
1 'polypeptide(L)'
;MVVFIGIKMTSRGWVSLDKAKSKAEQKAQAEQPVAIVWPPALAPQSDSFCHTIKLNIAQVDKAMEEGISIDQQRRCITRAAMTEYEDAKVRNAALKTQRAAQQAEQKQIEQVVEQQISSGAITLQNLIQARAGKATMISTALLPSAHKQIKAMPTPPAQLFVPMSYQSGNLSLKAFVTPNPGDSKKVPLIVWLTGGDSNSLDDFWTEGAESNDQSAAAFRKAGMAMLFPTLRGGNDNPGQREYFWGEVQDVAAAILQAAQLPYIDASRIYLGGHSTGATLALLTAAAGLPVQGVFAFGPVDEISGYDWPLKWSLVSADERRMRSPMYWMHAIKSPTWIIEGSKRPSNINSLDNLCAARKSEQVHCVSVQGGDHFSVLQPITRKIASQLVMGQPVQLQRDEKL
;
A
#
# COMPACT_ATOMS: atom_id res chain seq x y z
N MET A 1 -9.63 -11.69 -20.50
CA MET A 1 -9.08 -12.63 -19.47
C MET A 1 -8.29 -11.77 -18.49
N VAL A 2 -8.95 -11.33 -17.43
CA VAL A 2 -8.34 -10.44 -16.43
C VAL A 2 -7.42 -11.30 -15.57
N VAL A 3 -6.12 -11.12 -15.71
CA VAL A 3 -5.13 -11.73 -14.83
C VAL A 3 -5.12 -10.90 -13.55
N PHE A 4 -5.83 -11.38 -12.53
CA PHE A 4 -5.67 -10.91 -11.16
C PHE A 4 -4.25 -11.23 -10.70
N ILE A 5 -3.37 -10.22 -10.71
CA ILE A 5 -2.03 -10.35 -10.16
C ILE A 5 -2.16 -10.20 -8.65
N GLY A 6 -2.09 -11.33 -7.98
CA GLY A 6 -1.40 -11.47 -6.71
C GLY A 6 -2.05 -10.96 -5.45
N ILE A 7 -3.39 -10.91 -5.35
CA ILE A 7 -4.02 -10.99 -4.02
C ILE A 7 -4.45 -12.43 -3.85
N LYS A 8 -3.72 -13.19 -3.06
CA LYS A 8 -4.12 -14.55 -2.72
C LYS A 8 -5.37 -14.47 -1.85
N MET A 9 -6.56 -14.48 -2.48
CA MET A 9 -7.77 -14.80 -1.78
C MET A 9 -7.65 -16.24 -1.30
N THR A 10 -7.48 -16.43 -0.01
CA THR A 10 -7.84 -17.71 0.55
C THR A 10 -9.36 -17.79 0.55
N SER A 11 -9.95 -18.99 0.45
CA SER A 11 -11.38 -19.25 0.49
C SER A 11 -12.10 -18.72 1.75
N ARG A 12 -11.46 -17.89 2.57
CA ARG A 12 -11.93 -17.33 3.84
C ARG A 12 -11.91 -15.81 3.93
N GLY A 13 -11.67 -15.07 2.83
CA GLY A 13 -11.68 -13.60 2.82
C GLY A 13 -10.46 -12.95 3.49
N TRP A 14 -10.39 -11.62 3.42
CA TRP A 14 -9.39 -10.81 4.11
C TRP A 14 -9.44 -11.04 5.62
N VAL A 15 -8.35 -11.46 6.21
CA VAL A 15 -8.24 -11.59 7.67
C VAL A 15 -7.97 -10.20 8.23
N SER A 16 -8.76 -9.72 9.20
CA SER A 16 -8.47 -8.45 9.87
C SER A 16 -7.07 -8.51 10.50
N LEU A 17 -6.37 -7.38 10.50
CA LEU A 17 -5.06 -7.24 11.14
C LEU A 17 -5.07 -7.75 12.59
N ASP A 18 -6.19 -7.56 13.32
CA ASP A 18 -6.32 -8.06 14.69
C ASP A 18 -6.46 -9.59 14.76
N LYS A 19 -7.17 -10.20 13.78
CA LYS A 19 -7.20 -11.67 13.69
C LYS A 19 -5.88 -12.23 13.14
N ALA A 20 -5.18 -11.50 12.29
CA ALA A 20 -3.84 -11.88 11.82
C ALA A 20 -2.81 -11.68 12.94
N LYS A 21 -2.89 -10.59 13.72
CA LYS A 21 -2.09 -10.39 14.94
C LYS A 21 -2.38 -11.45 15.98
N SER A 22 -3.64 -11.70 16.32
CA SER A 22 -4.00 -12.74 17.29
C SER A 22 -3.65 -14.15 16.81
N LYS A 23 -3.72 -14.39 15.52
CA LYS A 23 -3.30 -15.67 14.93
C LYS A 23 -1.78 -15.79 14.79
N ALA A 24 -1.07 -14.67 14.53
CA ALA A 24 0.38 -14.61 14.56
C ALA A 24 0.92 -14.71 16.00
N GLU A 25 0.24 -14.08 16.96
CA GLU A 25 0.55 -14.21 18.39
C GLU A 25 0.22 -15.61 18.92
N GLN A 26 -0.91 -16.19 18.53
CA GLN A 26 -1.24 -17.59 18.85
C GLN A 26 -0.33 -18.59 18.15
N LYS A 27 0.11 -18.29 16.93
CA LYS A 27 1.09 -19.09 16.21
C LYS A 27 2.49 -18.89 16.81
N ALA A 28 2.85 -17.68 17.23
CA ALA A 28 4.08 -17.40 17.95
C ALA A 28 4.10 -18.01 19.36
N GLN A 29 2.94 -18.11 20.04
CA GLN A 29 2.82 -18.84 21.31
C GLN A 29 2.81 -20.35 21.13
N ALA A 30 2.26 -20.86 20.02
CA ALA A 30 2.33 -22.28 19.65
C ALA A 30 3.71 -22.70 19.11
N GLU A 31 4.48 -21.76 18.61
CA GLU A 31 5.86 -21.90 18.15
C GLU A 31 6.89 -21.50 19.23
N GLN A 32 6.54 -21.59 20.53
CA GLN A 32 7.60 -21.61 21.53
C GLN A 32 8.53 -22.78 21.19
N PRO A 33 9.85 -22.53 21.02
CA PRO A 33 10.76 -23.59 20.64
C PRO A 33 10.65 -24.70 21.68
N VAL A 34 10.15 -25.86 21.27
CA VAL A 34 10.24 -27.05 22.10
C VAL A 34 11.74 -27.26 22.30
N ALA A 35 12.24 -26.96 23.50
CA ALA A 35 13.65 -27.13 23.79
C ALA A 35 13.95 -28.62 23.61
N ILE A 36 14.80 -28.94 22.63
CA ILE A 36 15.34 -30.29 22.53
C ILE A 36 16.28 -30.43 23.73
N VAL A 37 15.87 -31.24 24.69
CA VAL A 37 16.70 -31.55 25.86
C VAL A 37 17.68 -32.65 25.44
N TRP A 38 18.92 -32.28 25.23
CA TRP A 38 20.00 -33.20 24.93
C TRP A 38 20.47 -33.88 26.22
N PRO A 39 20.72 -35.21 26.23
CA PRO A 39 21.36 -35.83 27.35
C PRO A 39 22.75 -35.24 27.61
N PRO A 40 23.22 -35.19 28.88
CA PRO A 40 24.59 -34.75 29.18
C PRO A 40 25.57 -35.54 28.32
N ALA A 41 26.58 -34.90 27.80
CA ALA A 41 27.48 -35.39 26.76
C ALA A 41 28.05 -36.78 27.10
N LEU A 42 27.52 -37.82 26.48
CA LEU A 42 28.20 -39.06 26.30
C LEU A 42 29.11 -38.86 25.09
N ALA A 43 30.43 -38.80 25.28
CA ALA A 43 31.38 -38.68 24.22
C ALA A 43 31.24 -39.90 23.29
N PRO A 44 30.82 -39.73 22.01
CA PRO A 44 30.68 -40.86 21.11
C PRO A 44 32.07 -41.34 20.67
N GLN A 45 32.26 -42.64 20.67
CA GLN A 45 33.51 -43.27 20.34
C GLN A 45 33.78 -43.38 18.80
N SER A 46 32.77 -43.14 17.96
CA SER A 46 32.93 -43.09 16.50
C SER A 46 31.79 -42.33 15.82
N ASP A 47 32.03 -41.80 14.60
CA ASP A 47 31.06 -41.09 13.77
C ASP A 47 29.89 -41.96 13.26
N SER A 48 29.98 -43.28 13.45
CA SER A 48 28.94 -44.24 13.10
C SER A 48 27.98 -44.54 14.23
N PHE A 49 28.19 -43.97 15.41
CA PHE A 49 27.33 -44.20 16.57
C PHE A 49 26.15 -43.21 16.59
N CYS A 50 24.96 -43.73 16.40
CA CYS A 50 23.74 -43.00 16.66
C CYS A 50 23.46 -42.95 18.17
N HIS A 51 23.40 -41.76 18.75
CA HIS A 51 22.85 -41.58 20.08
C HIS A 51 21.34 -41.75 20.02
N THR A 52 20.79 -42.72 20.71
CA THR A 52 19.34 -42.94 20.77
C THR A 52 18.74 -41.91 21.72
N ILE A 53 18.34 -40.76 21.19
CA ILE A 53 17.58 -39.77 21.94
C ILE A 53 16.13 -40.06 21.61
N LYS A 54 15.29 -40.32 22.61
CA LYS A 54 13.82 -40.43 22.41
C LYS A 54 13.27 -39.05 22.13
N LEU A 55 13.27 -38.64 20.87
CA LEU A 55 12.62 -37.43 20.40
C LEU A 55 11.13 -37.69 20.22
N ASN A 56 10.30 -36.74 20.62
CA ASN A 56 8.88 -36.77 20.22
C ASN A 56 8.75 -36.28 18.77
N ILE A 57 7.58 -36.49 18.17
CA ILE A 57 7.31 -36.18 16.75
C ILE A 57 7.61 -34.71 16.47
N ALA A 58 7.18 -33.78 17.33
CA ALA A 58 7.42 -32.34 17.13
C ALA A 58 8.92 -31.94 17.18
N GLN A 59 9.71 -32.68 17.96
CA GLN A 59 11.16 -32.47 18.01
C GLN A 59 11.86 -33.02 16.75
N VAL A 60 11.35 -34.13 16.21
CA VAL A 60 11.84 -34.69 14.93
C VAL A 60 11.53 -33.72 13.77
N ASP A 61 10.27 -33.26 13.68
CA ASP A 61 9.84 -32.35 12.63
C ASP A 61 10.65 -31.04 12.67
N LYS A 62 10.88 -30.51 13.88
CA LYS A 62 11.64 -29.28 14.04
C LYS A 62 13.13 -29.45 13.67
N ALA A 63 13.73 -30.56 14.01
CA ALA A 63 15.11 -30.84 13.64
C ALA A 63 15.25 -31.02 12.11
N MET A 64 14.24 -31.60 11.46
CA MET A 64 14.20 -31.71 10.00
C MET A 64 14.00 -30.33 9.32
N GLU A 65 13.17 -29.46 9.88
CA GLU A 65 13.00 -28.08 9.38
C GLU A 65 14.31 -27.28 9.49
N GLU A 66 15.12 -27.56 10.50
CA GLU A 66 16.44 -26.94 10.69
C GLU A 66 17.54 -27.63 9.86
N GLY A 67 17.21 -28.63 9.02
CA GLY A 67 18.13 -29.31 8.12
C GLY A 67 19.04 -30.33 8.82
N ILE A 68 18.67 -30.77 10.02
CA ILE A 68 19.44 -31.75 10.79
C ILE A 68 19.15 -33.17 10.31
N SER A 69 20.18 -33.89 9.99
CA SER A 69 20.05 -35.29 9.53
C SER A 69 19.72 -36.22 10.71
N ILE A 70 18.49 -36.75 10.73
CA ILE A 70 18.00 -37.68 11.75
C ILE A 70 17.68 -39.02 11.10
N ASP A 71 18.07 -40.12 11.75
CA ASP A 71 17.50 -41.43 11.44
C ASP A 71 16.06 -41.51 12.01
N GLN A 72 15.09 -41.29 11.08
CA GLN A 72 13.66 -41.23 11.43
C GLN A 72 13.14 -42.55 12.07
N GLN A 73 13.68 -43.70 11.65
CA GLN A 73 13.24 -45.00 12.16
C GLN A 73 13.71 -45.22 13.59
N ARG A 74 14.94 -44.81 13.88
CA ARG A 74 15.58 -45.01 15.20
C ARG A 74 15.48 -43.75 16.08
N ARG A 75 15.02 -42.62 15.55
CA ARG A 75 15.04 -41.33 16.23
C ARG A 75 16.43 -40.97 16.77
N CYS A 76 17.43 -41.22 15.98
CA CYS A 76 18.82 -41.09 16.42
C CYS A 76 19.55 -39.96 15.66
N ILE A 77 20.46 -39.33 16.36
CA ILE A 77 21.25 -38.19 15.84
C ILE A 77 22.73 -38.54 15.80
N THR A 78 23.40 -38.19 14.71
CA THR A 78 24.86 -38.32 14.57
C THR A 78 25.58 -37.19 15.32
N ARG A 79 26.89 -37.37 15.62
CA ARG A 79 27.71 -36.35 16.27
C ARG A 79 27.78 -35.07 15.42
N ALA A 80 27.89 -35.19 14.10
CA ALA A 80 27.90 -34.05 13.19
C ALA A 80 26.59 -33.27 13.25
N ALA A 81 25.44 -33.96 13.23
CA ALA A 81 24.14 -33.35 13.35
C ALA A 81 23.90 -32.66 14.72
N MET A 82 24.49 -33.19 15.80
CA MET A 82 24.46 -32.50 17.11
C MET A 82 25.23 -31.18 17.06
N THR A 83 26.38 -31.15 16.42
CA THR A 83 27.17 -29.91 16.26
C THR A 83 26.41 -28.89 15.45
N GLU A 84 25.83 -29.29 14.31
CA GLU A 84 24.97 -28.42 13.49
C GLU A 84 23.76 -27.88 14.27
N TYR A 85 23.15 -28.71 15.11
CA TYR A 85 22.04 -28.27 15.95
C TYR A 85 22.46 -27.21 16.99
N GLU A 86 23.57 -27.41 17.69
CA GLU A 86 24.05 -26.42 18.65
C GLU A 86 24.46 -25.12 17.97
N ASP A 87 25.06 -25.19 16.79
CA ASP A 87 25.37 -24.02 15.98
C ASP A 87 24.08 -23.30 15.49
N ALA A 88 23.06 -24.06 15.07
CA ALA A 88 21.77 -23.50 14.68
C ALA A 88 21.09 -22.83 15.88
N LYS A 89 21.14 -23.42 17.05
CA LYS A 89 20.60 -22.85 18.28
C LYS A 89 21.28 -21.52 18.66
N VAL A 90 22.59 -21.44 18.53
CA VAL A 90 23.36 -20.19 18.75
C VAL A 90 22.96 -19.13 17.73
N ARG A 91 22.89 -19.50 16.43
CA ARG A 91 22.44 -18.58 15.37
C ARG A 91 21.02 -18.08 15.62
N ASN A 92 20.09 -18.96 15.99
CA ASN A 92 18.69 -18.60 16.25
C ASN A 92 18.56 -17.70 17.50
N ALA A 93 19.37 -17.94 18.54
CA ALA A 93 19.42 -17.06 19.70
C ALA A 93 19.92 -15.65 19.33
N ALA A 94 20.97 -15.57 18.54
CA ALA A 94 21.51 -14.30 18.04
C ALA A 94 20.48 -13.55 17.17
N LEU A 95 19.80 -14.24 16.26
CA LEU A 95 18.73 -13.68 15.45
C LEU A 95 17.54 -13.17 16.29
N LYS A 96 17.17 -13.90 17.33
CA LYS A 96 16.11 -13.49 18.26
C LYS A 96 16.50 -12.21 19.01
N THR A 97 17.75 -12.12 19.48
CA THR A 97 18.26 -10.93 20.14
C THR A 97 18.33 -9.74 19.19
N GLN A 98 18.77 -9.96 17.96
CA GLN A 98 18.80 -8.92 16.93
C GLN A 98 17.38 -8.41 16.58
N ARG A 99 16.41 -9.31 16.44
CA ARG A 99 15.00 -8.93 16.20
C ARG A 99 14.42 -8.15 17.38
N ALA A 100 14.71 -8.55 18.61
CA ALA A 100 14.26 -7.84 19.80
C ALA A 100 14.87 -6.42 19.89
N ALA A 101 16.15 -6.28 19.56
CA ALA A 101 16.81 -4.99 19.49
C ALA A 101 16.20 -4.09 18.40
N GLN A 102 15.95 -4.64 17.21
CA GLN A 102 15.28 -3.91 16.11
C GLN A 102 13.86 -3.49 16.50
N GLN A 103 13.09 -4.34 17.18
CA GLN A 103 11.75 -3.98 17.66
C GLN A 103 11.77 -2.90 18.75
N ALA A 104 12.78 -2.92 19.63
CA ALA A 104 12.94 -1.89 20.65
C ALA A 104 13.32 -0.53 20.03
N GLU A 105 14.26 -0.53 19.07
CA GLU A 105 14.62 0.64 18.28
C GLU A 105 13.42 1.19 17.50
N GLN A 106 12.64 0.31 16.87
CA GLN A 106 11.39 0.66 16.19
C GLN A 106 10.43 1.41 17.12
N LYS A 107 10.18 0.88 18.32
CA LYS A 107 9.29 1.53 19.30
C LYS A 107 9.79 2.90 19.75
N GLN A 108 11.12 3.05 19.93
CA GLN A 108 11.69 4.35 20.26
C GLN A 108 11.50 5.36 19.13
N ILE A 109 11.72 4.95 17.88
CA ILE A 109 11.51 5.78 16.70
C ILE A 109 10.03 6.19 16.63
N GLU A 110 9.10 5.26 16.81
CA GLU A 110 7.66 5.54 16.82
C GLU A 110 7.28 6.58 17.89
N GLN A 111 7.81 6.47 19.10
CA GLN A 111 7.56 7.42 20.18
C GLN A 111 8.13 8.83 19.89
N VAL A 112 9.36 8.92 19.38
CA VAL A 112 9.98 10.19 18.98
C VAL A 112 9.18 10.86 17.87
N VAL A 113 8.69 10.08 16.93
CA VAL A 113 7.85 10.57 15.82
C VAL A 113 6.52 11.07 16.29
N GLU A 114 5.84 10.32 17.14
CA GLU A 114 4.55 10.72 17.70
C GLU A 114 4.68 12.04 18.49
N GLN A 115 5.78 12.18 19.22
CA GLN A 115 6.12 13.40 19.94
C GLN A 115 6.43 14.58 18.98
N GLN A 116 7.13 14.35 17.88
CA GLN A 116 7.42 15.36 16.86
C GLN A 116 6.17 15.76 16.08
N ILE A 117 5.28 14.81 15.77
CA ILE A 117 4.01 15.06 15.12
C ILE A 117 3.12 15.90 16.04
N SER A 118 3.00 15.54 17.31
CA SER A 118 2.18 16.25 18.30
C SER A 118 2.69 17.66 18.60
N SER A 119 4.00 17.90 18.48
CA SER A 119 4.62 19.22 18.64
C SER A 119 4.52 20.13 17.41
N GLY A 120 4.00 19.64 16.28
CA GLY A 120 3.95 20.38 15.01
C GLY A 120 5.31 20.65 14.36
N ALA A 121 6.38 20.00 14.86
CA ALA A 121 7.75 20.22 14.38
C ALA A 121 8.01 19.64 12.98
N ILE A 122 7.16 18.71 12.50
CA ILE A 122 7.31 18.13 11.16
C ILE A 122 6.38 18.86 10.20
N THR A 123 6.95 19.72 9.38
CA THR A 123 6.27 20.40 8.27
C THR A 123 6.42 19.61 6.97
N LEU A 124 5.57 19.89 5.98
CA LEU A 124 5.68 19.34 4.63
C LEU A 124 7.07 19.59 4.01
N GLN A 125 7.65 20.79 4.27
CA GLN A 125 8.98 21.15 3.81
C GLN A 125 10.03 20.16 4.35
N ASN A 126 9.91 19.79 5.63
CA ASN A 126 10.80 18.82 6.27
C ASN A 126 10.59 17.41 5.72
N LEU A 127 9.34 17.04 5.35
CA LEU A 127 9.04 15.78 4.68
C LEU A 127 9.72 15.71 3.31
N ILE A 128 9.58 16.75 2.49
CA ILE A 128 10.21 16.82 1.16
C ILE A 128 11.73 16.74 1.29
N GLN A 129 12.33 17.48 2.23
CA GLN A 129 13.78 17.46 2.47
C GLN A 129 14.26 16.11 3.01
N ALA A 130 13.54 15.51 3.96
CA ALA A 130 13.85 14.19 4.49
C ALA A 130 13.74 13.10 3.40
N ARG A 131 12.81 13.28 2.46
CA ARG A 131 12.64 12.40 1.30
C ARG A 131 13.78 12.53 0.30
N ALA A 132 14.25 13.73 -0.02
CA ALA A 132 15.22 13.97 -1.07
C ALA A 132 16.57 13.23 -0.86
N GLY A 133 16.97 12.97 0.39
CA GLY A 133 18.23 12.27 0.70
C GLY A 133 18.14 10.76 0.76
N LYS A 134 16.93 10.17 0.72
CA LYS A 134 16.69 8.74 0.96
C LYS A 134 16.03 8.00 -0.21
N ALA A 135 15.70 8.70 -1.27
CA ALA A 135 14.97 8.16 -2.44
C ALA A 135 15.65 6.97 -3.12
N THR A 136 16.94 6.74 -2.85
CA THR A 136 17.71 5.64 -3.45
C THR A 136 17.65 4.34 -2.67
N MET A 137 17.09 4.31 -1.46
CA MET A 137 17.15 3.15 -0.57
C MET A 137 16.10 2.08 -0.88
N ILE A 138 14.98 2.47 -1.50
CA ILE A 138 13.97 1.51 -1.99
C ILE A 138 13.77 1.74 -3.48
N SER A 139 14.79 1.49 -4.25
CA SER A 139 14.66 1.41 -5.69
C SER A 139 14.14 0.04 -6.09
N THR A 140 13.54 -0.06 -7.27
CA THR A 140 13.18 -1.34 -7.91
C THR A 140 14.36 -2.30 -8.06
N ALA A 141 15.60 -1.87 -7.81
CA ALA A 141 16.77 -2.74 -7.69
C ALA A 141 16.62 -3.76 -6.54
N LEU A 142 15.81 -3.49 -5.51
CA LEU A 142 15.45 -4.45 -4.47
C LEU A 142 14.45 -5.51 -4.94
N LEU A 143 13.85 -5.33 -6.11
CA LEU A 143 12.88 -6.25 -6.71
C LEU A 143 13.20 -6.49 -8.19
N PRO A 144 14.24 -7.28 -8.49
CA PRO A 144 14.63 -7.58 -9.88
C PRO A 144 13.49 -8.14 -10.73
N SER A 145 12.51 -8.81 -10.11
CA SER A 145 11.33 -9.35 -10.78
C SER A 145 10.29 -8.29 -11.16
N ALA A 146 10.26 -7.14 -10.50
CA ALA A 146 9.33 -6.05 -10.82
C ALA A 146 9.71 -5.32 -12.12
N HIS A 147 10.98 -5.39 -12.52
CA HIS A 147 11.45 -4.82 -13.80
C HIS A 147 11.00 -5.59 -15.05
N LYS A 148 10.54 -6.83 -14.90
CA LYS A 148 10.20 -7.70 -16.05
C LYS A 148 8.78 -7.54 -16.59
N GLN A 149 7.93 -6.75 -15.92
CA GLN A 149 6.56 -6.53 -16.38
C GLN A 149 6.35 -5.08 -16.81
N ILE A 150 7.10 -4.65 -17.82
CA ILE A 150 6.79 -3.41 -18.53
C ILE A 150 5.51 -3.68 -19.32
N LYS A 151 4.39 -3.15 -18.83
CA LYS A 151 3.15 -3.13 -19.61
C LYS A 151 3.29 -2.09 -20.70
N ALA A 152 2.93 -2.41 -21.92
CA ALA A 152 2.82 -1.43 -22.98
C ALA A 152 1.82 -0.32 -22.60
N MET A 153 2.03 0.88 -23.13
CA MET A 153 1.07 1.98 -22.95
C MET A 153 -0.28 1.57 -23.57
N PRO A 154 -1.38 1.69 -22.83
CA PRO A 154 -2.70 1.36 -23.39
C PRO A 154 -3.13 2.33 -24.48
N THR A 155 -4.03 1.90 -25.33
CA THR A 155 -4.59 2.72 -26.42
C THR A 155 -6.10 2.85 -26.21
N PRO A 156 -6.56 3.83 -25.42
CA PRO A 156 -7.99 4.08 -25.23
C PRO A 156 -8.63 4.61 -26.51
N PRO A 157 -9.94 4.46 -26.67
CA PRO A 157 -10.69 5.11 -27.73
C PRO A 157 -10.49 6.64 -27.68
N ALA A 158 -10.06 7.25 -28.80
CA ALA A 158 -9.69 8.68 -28.85
C ALA A 158 -10.85 9.63 -28.49
N GLN A 159 -12.11 9.19 -28.67
CA GLN A 159 -13.29 9.94 -28.24
C GLN A 159 -13.47 9.95 -26.71
N LEU A 160 -12.82 9.06 -25.99
CA LEU A 160 -12.89 8.98 -24.53
C LEU A 160 -11.66 9.61 -23.86
N PHE A 161 -10.47 9.30 -24.38
CA PHE A 161 -9.21 9.79 -23.82
C PHE A 161 -8.18 10.02 -24.91
N VAL A 162 -7.41 11.09 -24.74
CA VAL A 162 -6.26 11.42 -25.59
C VAL A 162 -4.97 11.41 -24.75
N PRO A 163 -3.84 11.03 -25.34
CA PRO A 163 -2.57 11.05 -24.63
C PRO A 163 -2.12 12.47 -24.31
N MET A 164 -1.51 12.64 -23.15
CA MET A 164 -0.86 13.85 -22.69
C MET A 164 0.50 13.49 -22.10
N SER A 165 1.51 14.36 -22.28
CA SER A 165 2.79 14.22 -21.59
C SER A 165 2.92 15.29 -20.51
N TYR A 166 3.66 14.96 -19.44
CA TYR A 166 3.95 15.90 -18.37
C TYR A 166 5.38 15.71 -17.84
N GLN A 167 5.95 16.74 -17.24
CA GLN A 167 7.32 16.70 -16.70
C GLN A 167 7.29 16.54 -15.18
N SER A 168 7.94 15.50 -14.66
CA SER A 168 8.17 15.31 -13.25
C SER A 168 9.67 15.24 -12.95
N GLY A 169 10.24 16.35 -12.47
CA GLY A 169 11.69 16.51 -12.41
C GLY A 169 12.32 16.38 -13.78
N ASN A 170 13.24 15.46 -13.94
CA ASN A 170 13.91 15.15 -15.22
C ASN A 170 13.19 14.07 -16.05
N LEU A 171 12.05 13.56 -15.59
CA LEU A 171 11.30 12.50 -16.25
C LEU A 171 10.17 13.08 -17.10
N SER A 172 10.10 12.69 -18.37
CA SER A 172 8.94 12.93 -19.23
C SER A 172 8.00 11.74 -19.14
N LEU A 173 6.86 11.94 -18.49
CA LEU A 173 5.88 10.92 -18.19
C LEU A 173 4.61 11.13 -19.02
N LYS A 174 3.79 10.09 -19.11
CA LYS A 174 2.56 10.08 -19.91
C LYS A 174 1.32 10.03 -19.03
N ALA A 175 0.24 10.56 -19.55
CA ALA A 175 -1.09 10.52 -18.96
C ALA A 175 -2.13 10.41 -20.06
N PHE A 176 -3.37 10.14 -19.70
CA PHE A 176 -4.53 10.20 -20.58
C PHE A 176 -5.55 11.17 -20.00
N VAL A 177 -6.04 12.08 -20.83
CA VAL A 177 -7.02 13.08 -20.44
C VAL A 177 -8.23 13.01 -21.37
N THR A 178 -9.41 13.28 -20.87
CA THR A 178 -10.61 13.42 -21.72
C THR A 178 -10.40 14.53 -22.76
N PRO A 179 -10.86 14.34 -24.01
CA PRO A 179 -10.74 15.36 -25.05
C PRO A 179 -11.42 16.67 -24.66
N ASN A 180 -11.01 17.77 -25.29
CA ASN A 180 -11.71 19.04 -25.18
C ASN A 180 -13.17 18.86 -25.62
N PRO A 181 -14.18 19.18 -24.79
CA PRO A 181 -15.58 19.03 -25.15
C PRO A 181 -16.04 19.94 -26.29
N GLY A 182 -15.20 20.90 -26.72
CA GLY A 182 -15.47 21.75 -27.90
C GLY A 182 -16.38 22.94 -27.62
N ASP A 183 -16.86 23.11 -26.40
CA ASP A 183 -17.59 24.31 -25.99
C ASP A 183 -16.60 25.34 -25.35
N SER A 184 -17.04 26.59 -25.28
CA SER A 184 -16.22 27.66 -24.70
C SER A 184 -16.16 27.61 -23.16
N LYS A 185 -16.86 26.67 -22.52
CA LYS A 185 -16.94 26.56 -21.07
C LYS A 185 -15.83 25.65 -20.54
N LYS A 186 -15.13 26.13 -19.53
CA LYS A 186 -14.19 25.31 -18.80
C LYS A 186 -14.93 24.32 -17.89
N VAL A 187 -14.44 23.09 -17.86
CA VAL A 187 -15.02 22.01 -17.06
C VAL A 187 -14.14 21.66 -15.86
N PRO A 188 -14.72 21.17 -14.74
CA PRO A 188 -13.95 20.67 -13.62
C PRO A 188 -13.15 19.44 -14.02
N LEU A 189 -12.02 19.21 -13.36
CA LEU A 189 -11.14 18.08 -13.58
C LEU A 189 -11.11 17.17 -12.35
N ILE A 190 -11.24 15.86 -12.54
CA ILE A 190 -10.83 14.86 -11.57
C ILE A 190 -9.59 14.11 -12.07
N VAL A 191 -8.55 14.09 -11.26
CA VAL A 191 -7.38 13.23 -11.48
C VAL A 191 -7.64 11.94 -10.73
N TRP A 192 -7.65 10.81 -11.44
CA TRP A 192 -8.00 9.52 -10.86
C TRP A 192 -6.81 8.58 -10.85
N LEU A 193 -6.48 8.06 -9.68
CA LEU A 193 -5.40 7.11 -9.45
C LEU A 193 -5.98 5.71 -9.27
N THR A 194 -5.60 4.79 -10.16
CA THR A 194 -6.13 3.43 -10.16
C THR A 194 -5.60 2.61 -8.99
N GLY A 195 -6.36 1.59 -8.60
CA GLY A 195 -5.94 0.59 -7.62
C GLY A 195 -4.97 -0.45 -8.21
N GLY A 196 -4.42 -1.28 -7.35
CA GLY A 196 -3.45 -2.32 -7.74
C GLY A 196 -2.09 -1.74 -8.10
N ASP A 197 -1.68 -1.86 -9.36
CA ASP A 197 -0.48 -1.20 -9.87
C ASP A 197 -0.79 0.27 -10.21
N SER A 198 -0.65 1.15 -9.24
CA SER A 198 -0.94 2.58 -9.42
C SER A 198 0.00 3.31 -10.38
N ASN A 199 1.14 2.71 -10.75
CA ASN A 199 2.09 3.33 -11.68
C ASN A 199 1.75 3.06 -13.14
N SER A 200 1.04 1.97 -13.43
CA SER A 200 0.67 1.57 -14.78
C SER A 200 -0.84 1.56 -14.96
N LEU A 201 -1.27 1.93 -16.15
CA LEU A 201 -2.64 1.79 -16.60
C LEU A 201 -2.78 0.55 -17.49
N ASP A 202 -3.99 -0.02 -17.47
CA ASP A 202 -4.44 -1.07 -18.37
C ASP A 202 -5.73 -0.60 -19.05
N ASP A 203 -6.80 -1.36 -19.05
CA ASP A 203 -8.11 -0.88 -19.46
C ASP A 203 -8.73 -0.03 -18.31
N PHE A 204 -8.49 1.27 -18.34
CA PHE A 204 -9.01 2.22 -17.36
C PHE A 204 -10.27 2.96 -17.85
N TRP A 205 -10.63 2.80 -19.13
CA TRP A 205 -11.73 3.54 -19.79
C TRP A 205 -13.03 2.78 -19.87
N THR A 206 -12.97 1.44 -19.84
CA THR A 206 -14.16 0.59 -19.86
C THR A 206 -14.84 0.59 -18.51
N GLU A 207 -16.10 0.99 -18.51
CA GLU A 207 -16.90 0.96 -17.29
C GLU A 207 -17.12 -0.47 -16.83
N GLY A 208 -16.79 -0.72 -15.59
CA GLY A 208 -16.98 -2.02 -14.94
C GLY A 208 -18.43 -2.24 -14.51
N ALA A 209 -18.69 -3.44 -13.98
CA ALA A 209 -19.95 -3.72 -13.32
C ALA A 209 -20.13 -2.82 -12.08
N GLU A 210 -21.37 -2.55 -11.69
CA GLU A 210 -21.69 -1.73 -10.52
C GLU A 210 -20.99 -2.21 -9.24
N SER A 211 -20.77 -3.50 -9.12
CA SER A 211 -20.06 -4.12 -8.02
C SER A 211 -18.53 -3.87 -8.02
N ASN A 212 -17.96 -3.39 -9.14
CA ASN A 212 -16.51 -3.10 -9.24
C ASN A 212 -16.19 -2.22 -10.45
N ASP A 213 -16.65 -0.98 -10.46
CA ASP A 213 -16.29 0.00 -11.50
C ASP A 213 -15.06 0.82 -11.08
N GLN A 214 -13.88 0.34 -11.43
CA GLN A 214 -12.62 1.04 -11.13
C GLN A 214 -12.30 2.16 -12.13
N SER A 215 -13.06 2.30 -13.21
CA SER A 215 -12.88 3.38 -14.20
C SER A 215 -13.34 4.74 -13.67
N ALA A 216 -14.13 4.78 -12.59
CA ALA A 216 -14.79 5.98 -12.08
C ALA A 216 -15.52 6.79 -13.17
N ALA A 217 -16.05 6.10 -14.18
CA ALA A 217 -16.69 6.70 -15.36
C ALA A 217 -17.84 7.66 -15.03
N ALA A 218 -18.38 7.58 -13.82
CA ALA A 218 -19.40 8.49 -13.31
C ALA A 218 -19.00 9.96 -13.41
N PHE A 219 -17.72 10.30 -13.18
CA PHE A 219 -17.23 11.67 -13.31
C PHE A 219 -17.29 12.15 -14.77
N ARG A 220 -16.80 11.35 -15.71
CA ARG A 220 -16.84 11.68 -17.13
C ARG A 220 -18.28 11.78 -17.65
N LYS A 221 -19.14 10.85 -17.25
CA LYS A 221 -20.57 10.85 -17.63
C LYS A 221 -21.33 12.07 -17.09
N ALA A 222 -20.88 12.62 -15.97
CA ALA A 222 -21.44 13.84 -15.41
C ALA A 222 -20.92 15.12 -16.09
N GLY A 223 -19.97 15.01 -17.04
CA GLY A 223 -19.42 16.16 -17.78
C GLY A 223 -18.14 16.76 -17.17
N MET A 224 -17.49 16.06 -16.25
CA MET A 224 -16.16 16.43 -15.78
C MET A 224 -15.07 15.91 -16.72
N ALA A 225 -13.98 16.66 -16.84
CA ALA A 225 -12.76 16.09 -17.40
C ALA A 225 -12.14 15.09 -16.42
N MET A 226 -11.52 14.05 -16.96
CA MET A 226 -10.76 13.08 -16.17
C MET A 226 -9.33 13.02 -16.67
N LEU A 227 -8.38 12.88 -15.76
CA LEU A 227 -6.97 12.63 -16.03
C LEU A 227 -6.56 11.33 -15.33
N PHE A 228 -5.96 10.43 -16.09
CA PHE A 228 -5.31 9.22 -15.60
C PHE A 228 -3.81 9.33 -15.85
N PRO A 229 -2.98 9.66 -14.86
CA PRO A 229 -1.53 9.68 -15.02
C PRO A 229 -0.96 8.26 -14.96
N THR A 230 0.01 7.96 -15.80
CA THR A 230 0.94 6.86 -15.60
C THR A 230 2.19 7.41 -14.93
N LEU A 231 2.74 6.71 -13.95
CA LEU A 231 3.78 7.25 -13.10
C LEU A 231 5.16 6.66 -13.46
N ARG A 232 6.22 7.13 -12.81
CA ARG A 232 7.58 6.63 -13.00
C ARG A 232 7.68 5.12 -12.95
N GLY A 233 8.40 4.51 -13.90
CA GLY A 233 8.58 3.05 -14.00
C GLY A 233 7.31 2.26 -14.25
N GLY A 234 6.18 2.91 -14.56
CA GLY A 234 4.93 2.28 -14.98
C GLY A 234 4.74 2.37 -16.49
N ASN A 235 4.08 1.39 -17.09
CA ASN A 235 3.98 1.23 -18.55
C ASN A 235 5.36 1.42 -19.21
N ASP A 236 5.44 2.26 -20.27
CA ASP A 236 6.69 2.60 -20.97
C ASP A 236 7.36 3.88 -20.41
N ASN A 237 7.00 4.32 -19.22
CA ASN A 237 7.58 5.51 -18.62
C ASN A 237 9.01 5.30 -18.13
N PRO A 238 9.87 6.31 -18.26
CA PRO A 238 11.19 6.29 -17.65
C PRO A 238 11.13 6.33 -16.13
N GLY A 239 12.29 6.13 -15.50
CA GLY A 239 12.43 6.13 -14.05
C GLY A 239 12.17 4.76 -13.44
N GLN A 240 12.06 4.73 -12.13
CA GLN A 240 11.85 3.51 -11.34
C GLN A 240 10.69 3.74 -10.38
N ARG A 241 9.99 2.66 -10.04
CA ARG A 241 8.95 2.69 -9.02
C ARG A 241 9.57 2.92 -7.66
N GLU A 242 9.09 3.91 -6.96
CA GLU A 242 9.56 4.27 -5.63
C GLU A 242 8.52 3.99 -4.53
N TYR A 243 7.41 3.36 -4.90
CA TYR A 243 6.35 2.91 -4.00
C TYR A 243 5.85 4.02 -3.07
N PHE A 244 5.08 4.95 -3.64
CA PHE A 244 4.48 6.11 -2.95
C PHE A 244 5.48 7.19 -2.52
N TRP A 245 6.71 7.17 -3.05
CA TRP A 245 7.71 8.18 -2.78
C TRP A 245 7.76 9.25 -3.86
N GLY A 246 8.40 8.97 -4.97
CA GLY A 246 8.49 9.90 -6.10
C GLY A 246 7.20 10.03 -6.86
N GLU A 247 6.31 9.04 -6.77
CA GLU A 247 4.99 9.04 -7.37
C GLU A 247 4.11 10.22 -6.89
N VAL A 248 4.31 10.68 -5.65
CA VAL A 248 3.65 11.91 -5.15
C VAL A 248 4.02 13.12 -6.00
N GLN A 249 5.29 13.24 -6.39
CA GLN A 249 5.76 14.31 -7.27
C GLN A 249 5.19 14.17 -8.68
N ASP A 250 5.08 12.94 -9.19
CA ASP A 250 4.53 12.67 -10.52
C ASP A 250 3.06 13.08 -10.59
N VAL A 251 2.26 12.72 -9.59
CA VAL A 251 0.84 13.12 -9.51
C VAL A 251 0.71 14.64 -9.44
N ALA A 252 1.51 15.30 -8.62
CA ALA A 252 1.51 16.76 -8.53
C ALA A 252 1.85 17.42 -9.88
N ALA A 253 2.86 16.90 -10.56
CA ALA A 253 3.27 17.40 -11.88
C ALA A 253 2.19 17.19 -12.94
N ALA A 254 1.51 16.03 -12.95
CA ALA A 254 0.41 15.75 -13.86
C ALA A 254 -0.76 16.71 -13.64
N ILE A 255 -1.10 17.01 -12.39
CA ILE A 255 -2.15 17.97 -12.04
C ILE A 255 -1.80 19.36 -12.53
N LEU A 256 -0.59 19.83 -12.27
CA LEU A 256 -0.11 21.16 -12.71
C LEU A 256 -0.09 21.29 -14.23
N GLN A 257 0.29 20.24 -14.95
CA GLN A 257 0.25 20.23 -16.41
C GLN A 257 -1.19 20.26 -16.93
N ALA A 258 -2.09 19.45 -16.36
CA ALA A 258 -3.49 19.43 -16.78
C ALA A 258 -4.21 20.75 -16.50
N ALA A 259 -3.83 21.47 -15.45
CA ALA A 259 -4.38 22.79 -15.13
C ALA A 259 -4.11 23.84 -16.23
N GLN A 260 -3.12 23.61 -17.10
CA GLN A 260 -2.81 24.49 -18.23
C GLN A 260 -3.68 24.23 -19.47
N LEU A 261 -4.43 23.15 -19.50
CA LEU A 261 -5.32 22.84 -20.63
C LEU A 261 -6.43 23.90 -20.73
N PRO A 262 -6.69 24.44 -21.93
CA PRO A 262 -7.56 25.61 -22.09
C PRO A 262 -9.00 25.38 -21.68
N TYR A 263 -9.47 24.11 -21.72
CA TYR A 263 -10.82 23.71 -21.36
C TYR A 263 -10.97 23.27 -19.89
N ILE A 264 -9.87 23.25 -19.12
CA ILE A 264 -9.93 22.90 -17.70
C ILE A 264 -10.14 24.14 -16.83
N ASP A 265 -11.06 24.05 -15.90
CA ASP A 265 -11.21 25.03 -14.83
C ASP A 265 -10.20 24.76 -13.73
N ALA A 266 -9.10 25.49 -13.75
CA ALA A 266 -8.02 25.33 -12.77
C ALA A 266 -8.44 25.62 -11.33
N SER A 267 -9.58 26.28 -11.11
CA SER A 267 -10.15 26.49 -9.77
C SER A 267 -10.98 25.31 -9.28
N ARG A 268 -11.27 24.32 -10.13
CA ARG A 268 -12.09 23.13 -9.81
C ARG A 268 -11.37 21.85 -10.20
N ILE A 269 -10.20 21.65 -9.60
CA ILE A 269 -9.40 20.42 -9.76
C ILE A 269 -9.54 19.57 -8.50
N TYR A 270 -9.86 18.30 -8.70
CA TYR A 270 -10.06 17.31 -7.66
C TYR A 270 -9.09 16.14 -7.86
N LEU A 271 -8.76 15.46 -6.76
CA LEU A 271 -7.93 14.25 -6.77
C LEU A 271 -8.74 13.09 -6.20
N GLY A 272 -8.76 11.98 -6.89
CA GLY A 272 -9.39 10.76 -6.40
C GLY A 272 -8.56 9.54 -6.68
N GLY A 273 -8.86 8.45 -6.01
CA GLY A 273 -8.22 7.18 -6.27
C GLY A 273 -8.80 6.03 -5.46
N HIS A 274 -8.47 4.82 -5.89
CA HIS A 274 -8.94 3.59 -5.27
C HIS A 274 -7.77 2.76 -4.74
N SER A 275 -7.91 2.17 -3.55
CA SER A 275 -6.93 1.26 -2.95
C SER A 275 -5.51 1.88 -2.90
N THR A 276 -4.52 1.33 -3.62
CA THR A 276 -3.18 1.91 -3.75
C THR A 276 -3.21 3.34 -4.29
N GLY A 277 -4.07 3.63 -5.27
CA GLY A 277 -4.29 4.98 -5.78
C GLY A 277 -4.85 5.93 -4.71
N ALA A 278 -5.72 5.44 -3.83
CA ALA A 278 -6.25 6.23 -2.71
C ALA A 278 -5.17 6.55 -1.66
N THR A 279 -4.30 5.59 -1.36
CA THR A 279 -3.14 5.80 -0.48
C THR A 279 -2.21 6.86 -1.06
N LEU A 280 -1.94 6.81 -2.37
CA LEU A 280 -1.14 7.82 -3.07
C LEU A 280 -1.83 9.19 -3.08
N ALA A 281 -3.16 9.22 -3.25
CA ALA A 281 -3.93 10.47 -3.21
C ALA A 281 -3.83 11.16 -1.83
N LEU A 282 -3.92 10.41 -0.73
CA LEU A 282 -3.73 10.96 0.62
C LEU A 282 -2.32 11.50 0.84
N LEU A 283 -1.29 10.79 0.39
CA LEU A 283 0.10 11.25 0.48
C LEU A 283 0.34 12.50 -0.38
N THR A 284 -0.30 12.58 -1.56
CA THR A 284 -0.25 13.76 -2.42
C THR A 284 -0.96 14.95 -1.79
N ALA A 285 -2.11 14.73 -1.16
CA ALA A 285 -2.83 15.76 -0.42
C ALA A 285 -1.99 16.29 0.77
N ALA A 286 -1.36 15.39 1.51
CA ALA A 286 -0.44 15.72 2.60
C ALA A 286 0.80 16.50 2.09
N ALA A 287 1.19 16.30 0.84
CA ALA A 287 2.22 17.09 0.19
C ALA A 287 1.81 18.55 -0.11
N GLY A 288 0.58 18.95 0.24
CA GLY A 288 0.13 20.34 0.18
C GLY A 288 -0.27 20.82 -1.21
N LEU A 289 -0.58 19.88 -2.12
CA LEU A 289 -1.06 20.24 -3.44
C LEU A 289 -2.43 20.96 -3.35
N PRO A 290 -2.59 22.14 -4.01
CA PRO A 290 -3.83 22.89 -3.95
C PRO A 290 -4.90 22.26 -4.85
N VAL A 291 -5.66 21.32 -4.32
CA VAL A 291 -6.86 20.76 -4.96
C VAL A 291 -8.11 21.10 -4.16
N GLN A 292 -9.25 21.18 -4.83
CA GLN A 292 -10.52 21.57 -4.21
C GLN A 292 -11.15 20.46 -3.38
N GLY A 293 -10.73 19.22 -3.58
CA GLY A 293 -11.15 18.09 -2.79
C GLY A 293 -10.40 16.81 -3.15
N VAL A 294 -10.32 15.90 -2.18
CA VAL A 294 -9.66 14.59 -2.33
C VAL A 294 -10.64 13.49 -1.96
N PHE A 295 -10.74 12.48 -2.81
CA PHE A 295 -11.64 11.33 -2.63
C PHE A 295 -10.83 10.03 -2.61
N ALA A 296 -10.51 9.54 -1.41
CA ALA A 296 -9.68 8.37 -1.20
C ALA A 296 -10.55 7.15 -0.87
N PHE A 297 -10.74 6.27 -1.85
CA PHE A 297 -11.54 5.05 -1.70
C PHE A 297 -10.67 3.86 -1.27
N GLY A 298 -10.85 3.40 -0.05
CA GLY A 298 -10.18 2.21 0.46
C GLY A 298 -8.67 2.30 0.60
N PRO A 299 -8.09 3.41 1.08
CA PRO A 299 -6.66 3.49 1.33
C PRO A 299 -6.24 2.56 2.47
N VAL A 300 -4.94 2.28 2.57
CA VAL A 300 -4.36 1.77 3.80
C VAL A 300 -3.84 2.91 4.66
N ASP A 301 -3.87 2.72 5.97
CA ASP A 301 -3.30 3.65 6.96
C ASP A 301 -1.77 3.58 6.98
N GLU A 302 -1.23 2.37 6.94
CA GLU A 302 0.20 2.08 6.90
C GLU A 302 0.53 1.20 5.69
N ILE A 303 1.66 1.47 5.04
CA ILE A 303 2.10 0.78 3.81
C ILE A 303 2.28 -0.73 4.02
N SER A 304 2.57 -1.17 5.25
CA SER A 304 2.63 -2.57 5.62
C SER A 304 1.30 -3.33 5.45
N GLY A 305 0.19 -2.62 5.25
CA GLY A 305 -1.09 -3.21 4.83
C GLY A 305 -1.06 -3.82 3.43
N TYR A 306 -0.06 -3.49 2.62
CA TYR A 306 0.20 -4.11 1.31
C TYR A 306 1.32 -5.13 1.43
N ASP A 307 1.00 -6.41 1.31
CA ASP A 307 2.00 -7.50 1.37
C ASP A 307 2.83 -7.66 0.09
N TRP A 308 2.55 -6.87 -0.93
CA TRP A 308 3.19 -6.94 -2.24
C TRP A 308 3.42 -5.52 -2.79
N PRO A 309 4.48 -5.27 -3.55
CA PRO A 309 5.53 -6.20 -4.00
C PRO A 309 6.68 -6.37 -3.00
N LEU A 310 6.70 -5.58 -1.92
CA LEU A 310 7.74 -5.59 -0.90
C LEU A 310 7.25 -6.27 0.38
N LYS A 311 8.13 -7.02 1.02
CA LYS A 311 7.94 -7.39 2.41
C LYS A 311 8.26 -6.17 3.27
N TRP A 312 7.27 -5.32 3.51
CA TRP A 312 7.44 -4.07 4.23
C TRP A 312 8.00 -4.25 5.64
N SER A 313 7.80 -5.43 6.25
CA SER A 313 8.43 -5.80 7.52
C SER A 313 9.97 -5.83 7.48
N LEU A 314 10.57 -5.94 6.29
CA LEU A 314 12.03 -5.91 6.09
C LEU A 314 12.56 -4.51 5.74
N VAL A 315 11.66 -3.55 5.53
CA VAL A 315 12.00 -2.17 5.21
C VAL A 315 12.11 -1.37 6.50
N SER A 316 13.00 -0.38 6.55
CA SER A 316 13.17 0.44 7.75
C SER A 316 11.87 1.15 8.16
N ALA A 317 11.72 1.41 9.44
CA ALA A 317 10.57 2.12 9.97
C ALA A 317 10.38 3.51 9.33
N ASP A 318 11.46 4.24 9.13
CA ASP A 318 11.45 5.55 8.49
C ASP A 318 10.89 5.50 7.08
N GLU A 319 11.32 4.51 6.27
CA GLU A 319 10.84 4.33 4.90
C GLU A 319 9.35 3.98 4.86
N ARG A 320 8.90 3.09 5.75
CA ARG A 320 7.48 2.76 5.87
C ARG A 320 6.66 3.97 6.26
N ARG A 321 7.10 4.70 7.28
CA ARG A 321 6.44 5.90 7.77
C ARG A 321 6.28 6.95 6.69
N MET A 322 7.32 7.19 5.88
CA MET A 322 7.27 8.18 4.82
C MET A 322 6.28 7.85 3.71
N ARG A 323 5.86 6.59 3.61
CA ARG A 323 4.90 6.08 2.63
C ARG A 323 3.52 5.77 3.20
N SER A 324 3.32 6.02 4.49
CA SER A 324 2.11 5.64 5.22
C SER A 324 1.28 6.88 5.57
N PRO A 325 0.07 7.03 5.03
CA PRO A 325 -0.72 8.24 5.21
C PRO A 325 -0.99 8.63 6.66
N MET A 326 -1.15 7.65 7.57
CA MET A 326 -1.51 7.92 8.96
C MET A 326 -0.57 8.90 9.66
N TYR A 327 0.70 8.92 9.30
CA TYR A 327 1.69 9.82 9.90
C TYR A 327 1.62 11.25 9.35
N TRP A 328 0.87 11.48 8.27
CA TRP A 328 0.81 12.75 7.55
C TRP A 328 -0.57 13.37 7.50
N MET A 329 -1.56 12.77 8.16
CA MET A 329 -2.94 13.25 8.19
C MET A 329 -3.06 14.71 8.67
N HIS A 330 -2.17 15.16 9.56
CA HIS A 330 -2.13 16.53 10.07
C HIS A 330 -1.71 17.56 9.01
N ALA A 331 -1.04 17.15 7.93
CA ALA A 331 -0.59 18.02 6.86
C ALA A 331 -1.66 18.25 5.77
N ILE A 332 -2.72 17.45 5.76
CA ILE A 332 -3.82 17.57 4.79
C ILE A 332 -4.63 18.83 5.09
N LYS A 333 -4.67 19.75 4.13
CA LYS A 333 -5.40 21.03 4.22
C LYS A 333 -6.61 21.10 3.31
N SER A 334 -6.62 20.33 2.22
CA SER A 334 -7.76 20.28 1.30
C SER A 334 -8.91 19.46 1.90
N PRO A 335 -10.17 19.81 1.61
CA PRO A 335 -11.30 18.94 1.93
C PRO A 335 -11.05 17.54 1.42
N THR A 336 -11.09 16.55 2.31
CA THR A 336 -10.70 15.17 2.00
C THR A 336 -11.72 14.19 2.56
N TRP A 337 -12.22 13.31 1.71
CA TRP A 337 -13.11 12.21 2.09
C TRP A 337 -12.37 10.90 1.98
N ILE A 338 -12.25 10.19 3.10
CA ILE A 338 -11.73 8.82 3.16
C ILE A 338 -12.95 7.91 3.22
N ILE A 339 -13.10 7.06 2.21
CA ILE A 339 -14.34 6.33 1.95
C ILE A 339 -14.02 4.84 1.90
N GLU A 340 -14.76 4.01 2.63
CA GLU A 340 -14.59 2.56 2.59
C GLU A 340 -15.91 1.83 2.88
N GLY A 341 -16.07 0.66 2.28
CA GLY A 341 -17.21 -0.23 2.52
C GLY A 341 -17.13 -0.93 3.88
N SER A 342 -18.29 -1.11 4.53
CA SER A 342 -18.38 -1.81 5.81
C SER A 342 -18.32 -3.32 5.70
N LYS A 343 -18.58 -3.88 4.51
CA LYS A 343 -18.53 -5.32 4.25
C LYS A 343 -17.17 -5.74 3.70
N ARG A 344 -16.78 -6.96 3.94
CA ARG A 344 -15.55 -7.54 3.37
C ARG A 344 -15.73 -7.97 1.91
N PRO A 345 -14.66 -7.84 1.08
CA PRO A 345 -13.34 -7.33 1.41
C PRO A 345 -13.37 -5.82 1.69
N SER A 346 -12.62 -5.36 2.71
CA SER A 346 -12.64 -3.96 3.13
C SER A 346 -11.39 -3.59 3.93
N ASN A 347 -10.93 -2.36 3.78
CA ASN A 347 -9.89 -1.70 4.58
C ASN A 347 -10.50 -0.86 5.71
N ILE A 348 -11.65 -1.26 6.27
CA ILE A 348 -12.38 -0.48 7.27
C ILE A 348 -11.53 -0.15 8.51
N ASN A 349 -10.64 -1.05 8.93
CA ASN A 349 -9.73 -0.77 10.03
C ASN A 349 -8.74 0.35 9.69
N SER A 350 -8.28 0.42 8.45
CA SER A 350 -7.44 1.54 7.99
C SER A 350 -8.22 2.85 7.96
N LEU A 351 -9.49 2.84 7.56
CA LEU A 351 -10.37 4.00 7.67
C LEU A 351 -10.42 4.48 9.12
N ASP A 352 -10.68 3.60 10.08
CA ASP A 352 -10.78 3.96 11.50
C ASP A 352 -9.46 4.55 12.04
N ASN A 353 -8.32 3.95 11.68
CA ASN A 353 -6.99 4.43 12.09
C ASN A 353 -6.67 5.82 11.50
N LEU A 354 -6.95 6.03 10.21
CA LEU A 354 -6.76 7.32 9.54
C LEU A 354 -7.67 8.41 10.17
N CYS A 355 -8.89 8.04 10.51
CA CYS A 355 -9.84 8.94 11.16
C CYS A 355 -9.42 9.32 12.56
N ALA A 356 -8.83 8.40 13.31
CA ALA A 356 -8.26 8.68 14.61
C ALA A 356 -7.02 9.59 14.51
N ALA A 357 -6.22 9.41 13.47
CA ALA A 357 -5.01 10.20 13.23
C ALA A 357 -5.26 11.61 12.67
N ARG A 358 -6.48 11.91 12.18
CA ARG A 358 -6.80 13.23 11.61
C ARG A 358 -6.65 14.32 12.63
N LYS A 359 -6.16 15.49 12.19
CA LYS A 359 -6.04 16.71 13.02
C LYS A 359 -6.84 17.88 12.44
N SER A 360 -7.53 17.68 11.33
CA SER A 360 -8.29 18.70 10.62
C SER A 360 -9.73 18.25 10.43
N GLU A 361 -10.68 19.15 10.63
CA GLU A 361 -12.09 18.95 10.31
C GLU A 361 -12.36 18.86 8.80
N GLN A 362 -11.38 19.26 7.99
CA GLN A 362 -11.44 19.09 6.53
C GLN A 362 -11.33 17.61 6.10
N VAL A 363 -10.94 16.71 7.01
CA VAL A 363 -10.87 15.27 6.73
C VAL A 363 -12.14 14.59 7.24
N HIS A 364 -12.94 14.12 6.30
CA HIS A 364 -14.20 13.43 6.51
C HIS A 364 -14.03 11.93 6.36
N CYS A 365 -14.61 11.16 7.25
CA CYS A 365 -14.55 9.70 7.27
C CYS A 365 -15.92 9.15 6.91
N VAL A 366 -15.97 8.30 5.91
CA VAL A 366 -17.21 7.77 5.35
C VAL A 366 -17.15 6.24 5.32
N SER A 367 -17.92 5.61 6.20
CA SER A 367 -18.18 4.17 6.16
C SER A 367 -19.44 3.94 5.31
N VAL A 368 -19.31 3.19 4.23
CA VAL A 368 -20.44 2.91 3.34
C VAL A 368 -21.12 1.61 3.74
N GLN A 369 -22.28 1.74 4.36
CA GLN A 369 -23.05 0.61 4.85
C GLN A 369 -23.60 -0.22 3.69
N GLY A 370 -23.36 -1.54 3.74
CA GLY A 370 -23.80 -2.46 2.70
C GLY A 370 -22.81 -2.66 1.55
N GLY A 371 -21.85 -1.77 1.36
CA GLY A 371 -20.78 -1.88 0.37
C GLY A 371 -19.52 -2.60 0.88
N ASP A 372 -18.71 -3.03 -0.04
CA ASP A 372 -17.35 -3.55 0.17
C ASP A 372 -16.32 -2.65 -0.53
N HIS A 373 -15.05 -3.05 -0.51
CA HIS A 373 -13.92 -2.32 -1.08
C HIS A 373 -14.12 -1.87 -2.56
N PHE A 374 -14.93 -2.58 -3.30
CA PHE A 374 -15.14 -2.35 -4.74
C PHE A 374 -16.54 -1.78 -5.05
N SER A 375 -17.58 -2.33 -4.44
CA SER A 375 -18.96 -1.96 -4.73
C SER A 375 -19.34 -0.55 -4.29
N VAL A 376 -18.53 0.09 -3.46
CA VAL A 376 -18.70 1.51 -3.08
C VAL A 376 -18.34 2.48 -4.19
N LEU A 377 -17.53 2.05 -5.16
CA LEU A 377 -16.95 2.95 -6.17
C LEU A 377 -18.06 3.62 -7.01
N GLN A 378 -18.85 2.85 -7.71
CA GLN A 378 -19.80 3.40 -8.67
C GLN A 378 -20.88 4.30 -8.01
N PRO A 379 -21.60 3.88 -6.97
CA PRO A 379 -22.64 4.70 -6.37
C PRO A 379 -22.09 5.98 -5.73
N ILE A 380 -20.95 5.89 -5.06
CA ILE A 380 -20.38 7.06 -4.35
C ILE A 380 -19.72 8.03 -5.34
N THR A 381 -18.98 7.55 -6.36
CA THR A 381 -18.44 8.43 -7.41
C THR A 381 -19.57 9.14 -8.18
N ARG A 382 -20.69 8.46 -8.45
CA ARG A 382 -21.88 9.06 -9.08
C ARG A 382 -22.46 10.19 -8.21
N LYS A 383 -22.60 9.96 -6.91
CA LYS A 383 -23.11 10.96 -5.96
C LYS A 383 -22.16 12.17 -5.89
N ILE A 384 -20.86 11.94 -5.77
CA ILE A 384 -19.84 13.01 -5.76
C ILE A 384 -19.87 13.79 -7.08
N ALA A 385 -19.82 13.10 -8.22
CA ALA A 385 -19.79 13.71 -9.53
C ALA A 385 -20.98 14.64 -9.76
N SER A 386 -22.20 14.20 -9.41
CA SER A 386 -23.41 15.01 -9.54
C SER A 386 -23.35 16.31 -8.73
N GLN A 387 -22.84 16.27 -7.52
CA GLN A 387 -22.68 17.45 -6.66
C GLN A 387 -21.63 18.41 -7.22
N LEU A 388 -20.45 17.88 -7.65
CA LEU A 388 -19.36 18.68 -8.17
C LEU A 388 -19.73 19.42 -9.47
N VAL A 389 -20.46 18.78 -10.39
CA VAL A 389 -20.86 19.45 -11.65
C VAL A 389 -21.84 20.59 -11.39
N MET A 390 -22.72 20.42 -10.40
CA MET A 390 -23.66 21.45 -9.97
C MET A 390 -23.03 22.57 -9.13
N GLY A 391 -21.71 22.48 -8.87
CA GLY A 391 -21.02 23.44 -7.98
C GLY A 391 -21.46 23.36 -6.52
N GLN A 392 -22.02 22.24 -6.13
CA GLN A 392 -22.47 22.02 -4.75
C GLN A 392 -21.34 21.46 -3.89
N PRO A 393 -21.30 21.77 -2.60
CA PRO A 393 -20.36 21.12 -1.67
C PRO A 393 -20.66 19.62 -1.61
N VAL A 394 -19.60 18.81 -1.51
CA VAL A 394 -19.76 17.36 -1.39
C VAL A 394 -20.31 17.03 0.00
N GLN A 395 -21.45 16.36 0.02
CA GLN A 395 -22.14 15.93 1.22
C GLN A 395 -22.23 14.40 1.24
N LEU A 396 -21.39 13.78 2.06
CA LEU A 396 -21.43 12.36 2.39
C LEU A 396 -21.59 12.21 3.89
N GLN A 397 -22.47 11.33 4.30
CA GLN A 397 -22.68 11.04 5.73
C GLN A 397 -21.57 10.12 6.25
N ARG A 398 -21.29 10.18 7.55
CA ARG A 398 -20.30 9.27 8.17
C ARG A 398 -20.65 7.80 7.93
N ASP A 399 -21.93 7.45 8.03
CA ASP A 399 -22.48 6.12 7.76
C ASP A 399 -23.36 6.22 6.51
N GLU A 400 -22.71 6.40 5.37
CA GLU A 400 -23.37 6.49 4.08
C GLU A 400 -24.02 5.15 3.72
N LYS A 401 -25.17 5.18 3.03
CA LYS A 401 -25.85 3.97 2.56
C LYS A 401 -25.70 3.84 1.04
N LEU A 402 -25.51 2.60 0.58
CA LEU A 402 -25.59 2.28 -0.85
C LEU A 402 -27.00 2.49 -1.35
#